data_c442937628feadc0bcef2d0ad9308ef4
#
_entry.id   c442937628feadc0bcef2d0ad9308ef4
#
_cell.length_a   1.000
_cell.length_b   1.000
_cell.length_c   1.000
_cell.angle_alpha   90.00
_cell.angle_beta   90.00
_cell.angle_gamma   90.00
#
_symmetry.space_group_name_H-M   'P 1'
#
loop_
_entity.id
_entity.type
_entity.pdbx_description
1 polymer ?
#
loop_
_entity_poly.entity_id
_entity_poly.type
_entity_poly.pdbx_seq_one_letter_code
_entity_poly.pdbx_strand_id
1 'polypeptide(L)'
;MFLIAVEWLDEAKTRARFSLPGREEWRAEHIDALMHALAEIREEMYPVVSQEPPRLQELQPLHDPRYASELHPFSGGTLISFRHPSLGWLPFLLPSRQRRTLAESLGEQEAAWTEIRVLRSR
;
A
#
# COMPACT_ATOMS: atom_id res chain seq x y z
N MET A 1 -23.29 7.50 -1.97
CA MET A 1 -22.50 6.29 -1.61
C MET A 1 -22.55 5.30 -2.74
N PHE A 2 -21.41 4.79 -3.14
CA PHE A 2 -21.28 3.85 -4.23
C PHE A 2 -21.25 2.42 -3.68
N LEU A 3 -22.24 1.60 -4.06
CA LEU A 3 -22.32 0.22 -3.61
C LEU A 3 -22.14 -0.72 -4.81
N ILE A 4 -21.25 -1.69 -4.64
CA ILE A 4 -21.11 -2.80 -5.57
C ILE A 4 -21.77 -4.02 -4.92
N ALA A 5 -22.75 -4.59 -5.63
CA ALA A 5 -23.32 -5.86 -5.23
C ALA A 5 -22.38 -6.98 -5.65
N VAL A 6 -21.95 -7.79 -4.71
CA VAL A 6 -21.00 -8.89 -4.92
C VAL A 6 -21.70 -10.22 -4.72
N GLU A 7 -21.54 -11.12 -5.67
CA GLU A 7 -21.98 -12.51 -5.58
C GLU A 7 -20.75 -13.40 -5.65
N TRP A 8 -20.50 -14.19 -4.60
CA TRP A 8 -19.43 -15.16 -4.60
C TRP A 8 -19.89 -16.40 -5.37
N LEU A 9 -19.10 -16.80 -6.39
CA LEU A 9 -19.45 -17.92 -7.28
C LEU A 9 -18.98 -19.27 -6.75
N ASP A 10 -18.12 -19.30 -5.73
CA ASP A 10 -17.68 -20.52 -5.07
C ASP A 10 -17.50 -20.28 -3.56
N GLU A 11 -17.52 -21.35 -2.79
CA GLU A 11 -17.34 -21.26 -1.33
C GLU A 11 -15.93 -20.82 -0.95
N ALA A 12 -14.95 -21.11 -1.79
CA ALA A 12 -13.56 -20.74 -1.57
C ALA A 12 -13.27 -19.26 -1.86
N LYS A 13 -14.25 -18.51 -2.37
CA LYS A 13 -14.14 -17.09 -2.72
C LYS A 13 -13.00 -16.80 -3.70
N THR A 14 -12.81 -17.69 -4.68
CA THR A 14 -11.82 -17.51 -5.73
C THR A 14 -12.35 -16.74 -6.93
N ARG A 15 -13.68 -16.69 -7.05
CA ARG A 15 -14.37 -16.01 -8.15
C ARG A 15 -15.55 -15.22 -7.63
N ALA A 16 -15.67 -14.02 -8.13
CA ALA A 16 -16.78 -13.13 -7.78
C ALA A 16 -17.43 -12.60 -9.05
N ARG A 17 -18.73 -12.40 -8.98
CA ARG A 17 -19.49 -11.65 -9.97
C ARG A 17 -19.96 -10.36 -9.30
N PHE A 18 -19.78 -9.24 -9.97
CA PHE A 18 -20.32 -7.99 -9.49
C PHE A 18 -20.80 -7.14 -10.66
N SER A 19 -21.76 -6.28 -10.37
CA SER A 19 -22.35 -5.37 -11.34
C SER A 19 -21.98 -3.94 -10.97
N LEU A 20 -21.56 -3.19 -11.96
CA LEU A 20 -21.32 -1.76 -11.79
C LEU A 20 -22.62 -1.00 -12.04
N PRO A 21 -22.83 0.15 -11.36
CA PRO A 21 -23.93 1.05 -11.70
C PRO A 21 -23.86 1.48 -13.17
N GLY A 22 -24.99 1.48 -13.85
CA GLY A 22 -25.08 1.96 -15.23
C GLY A 22 -24.87 3.48 -15.27
N ARG A 23 -23.65 3.90 -15.62
CA ARG A 23 -23.29 5.31 -15.78
C ARG A 23 -22.58 5.48 -17.10
N GLU A 24 -22.95 6.51 -17.85
CA GLU A 24 -22.25 6.89 -19.06
C GLU A 24 -21.03 7.75 -18.73
N GLU A 25 -21.11 8.56 -17.69
CA GLU A 25 -20.04 9.43 -17.24
C GLU A 25 -19.54 9.04 -15.84
N TRP A 26 -18.22 8.99 -15.69
CA TRP A 26 -17.57 8.71 -14.43
C TRP A 26 -16.68 9.88 -14.05
N ARG A 27 -16.97 10.49 -12.91
CA ARG A 27 -16.14 11.55 -12.33
C ARG A 27 -15.06 10.93 -11.46
N ALA A 28 -14.05 11.71 -11.10
CA ALA A 28 -12.95 11.27 -10.25
C ALA A 28 -13.44 10.63 -8.95
N GLU A 29 -14.43 11.23 -8.29
CA GLU A 29 -15.01 10.72 -7.06
C GLU A 29 -15.66 9.35 -7.22
N HIS A 30 -16.24 9.07 -8.39
CA HIS A 30 -16.82 7.75 -8.69
C HIS A 30 -15.72 6.70 -8.91
N ILE A 31 -14.65 7.09 -9.60
CA ILE A 31 -13.50 6.19 -9.83
C ILE A 31 -12.82 5.86 -8.50
N ASP A 32 -12.62 6.85 -7.63
CA ASP A 32 -12.03 6.64 -6.31
C ASP A 32 -12.86 5.67 -5.47
N ALA A 33 -14.19 5.86 -5.47
CA ALA A 33 -15.10 4.96 -4.76
C ALA A 33 -15.07 3.54 -5.34
N LEU A 34 -14.97 3.40 -6.67
CA LEU A 34 -14.86 2.10 -7.32
C LEU A 34 -13.56 1.40 -6.96
N MET A 35 -12.44 2.11 -7.00
CA MET A 35 -11.14 1.54 -6.61
C MET A 35 -11.15 1.05 -5.17
N HIS A 36 -11.74 1.83 -4.26
CA HIS A 36 -11.87 1.44 -2.87
C HIS A 36 -12.73 0.18 -2.70
N ALA A 37 -13.85 0.12 -3.38
CA ALA A 37 -14.76 -1.04 -3.32
C ALA A 37 -14.09 -2.30 -3.89
N LEU A 38 -13.36 -2.18 -5.02
CA LEU A 38 -12.62 -3.29 -5.60
C LEU A 38 -11.49 -3.78 -4.69
N ALA A 39 -10.83 -2.87 -3.98
CA ALA A 39 -9.79 -3.24 -3.01
C ALA A 39 -10.38 -4.06 -1.86
N GLU A 40 -11.54 -3.69 -1.35
CA GLU A 40 -12.24 -4.45 -0.31
C GLU A 40 -12.63 -5.85 -0.79
N ILE A 41 -13.14 -5.97 -2.03
CA ILE A 41 -13.46 -7.27 -2.63
C ILE A 41 -12.21 -8.12 -2.75
N ARG A 42 -11.11 -7.54 -3.25
CA ARG A 42 -9.84 -8.27 -3.42
C ARG A 42 -9.30 -8.78 -2.08
N GLU A 43 -9.47 -8.01 -1.00
CA GLU A 43 -9.03 -8.39 0.34
C GLU A 43 -9.73 -9.67 0.83
N GLU A 44 -10.99 -9.89 0.45
CA GLU A 44 -11.75 -11.08 0.81
C GLU A 44 -11.51 -12.28 -0.12
N MET A 45 -10.94 -12.06 -1.30
CA MET A 45 -10.74 -13.11 -2.30
C MET A 45 -9.54 -13.99 -2.02
N TYR A 46 -9.61 -15.23 -2.52
CA TYR A 46 -8.50 -16.17 -2.55
C TYR A 46 -8.01 -16.38 -3.99
N PRO A 47 -6.72 -16.57 -4.21
CA PRO A 47 -5.67 -16.59 -3.19
C PRO A 47 -5.49 -15.21 -2.55
N VAL A 48 -5.16 -15.21 -1.25
CA VAL A 48 -4.94 -13.97 -0.51
C VAL A 48 -3.75 -13.20 -1.11
N VAL A 49 -3.79 -11.87 -0.96
CA VAL A 49 -2.64 -11.04 -1.32
C VAL A 49 -1.46 -11.46 -0.43
N SER A 50 -0.30 -11.69 -1.05
CA SER A 50 0.87 -12.17 -0.32
C SER A 50 1.27 -11.21 0.80
N GLN A 51 1.56 -11.77 1.99
CA GLN A 51 2.10 -11.03 3.13
C GLN A 51 3.63 -11.01 3.11
N GLU A 52 4.24 -11.85 2.26
CA GLU A 52 5.69 -11.89 2.13
C GLU A 52 6.18 -10.75 1.23
N PRO A 53 7.31 -10.12 1.57
CA PRO A 53 7.89 -9.10 0.70
C PRO A 53 8.21 -9.69 -0.69
N PRO A 54 7.93 -8.97 -1.77
CA PRO A 54 8.31 -9.43 -3.09
C PRO A 54 9.82 -9.39 -3.28
N ARG A 55 10.33 -10.20 -4.20
CA ARG A 55 11.74 -10.16 -4.58
C ARG A 55 12.04 -8.88 -5.34
N LEU A 56 13.26 -8.37 -5.20
CA LEU A 56 13.66 -7.13 -5.88
C LEU A 56 13.43 -7.19 -7.40
N GLN A 57 13.65 -8.35 -8.02
CA GLN A 57 13.46 -8.53 -9.45
C GLN A 57 12.02 -8.42 -9.91
N GLU A 58 11.07 -8.62 -9.00
CA GLU A 58 9.63 -8.59 -9.28
C GLU A 58 9.01 -7.23 -9.00
N LEU A 59 9.79 -6.30 -8.46
CA LEU A 59 9.30 -5.00 -8.06
C LEU A 59 9.26 -4.01 -9.21
N GLN A 60 8.15 -3.29 -9.30
CA GLN A 60 8.00 -2.10 -10.13
C GLN A 60 7.71 -0.93 -9.18
N PRO A 61 8.74 -0.38 -8.52
CA PRO A 61 8.53 0.61 -7.50
C PRO A 61 8.13 1.96 -8.09
N LEU A 62 7.38 2.72 -7.31
CA LEU A 62 7.20 4.14 -7.57
C LEU A 62 8.44 4.87 -7.07
N HIS A 63 9.08 5.62 -7.97
CA HIS A 63 10.32 6.32 -7.66
C HIS A 63 10.03 7.65 -6.97
N ASP A 64 10.80 7.91 -5.92
CA ASP A 64 10.82 9.20 -5.21
C ASP A 64 9.41 9.72 -4.85
N PRO A 65 8.58 8.93 -4.18
CA PRO A 65 7.26 9.39 -3.79
C PRO A 65 7.37 10.44 -2.68
N ARG A 66 6.42 11.37 -2.66
CA ARG A 66 6.29 12.24 -1.49
C ARG A 66 5.90 11.40 -0.29
N TYR A 67 6.42 11.74 0.86
CA TYR A 67 6.09 11.08 2.12
C TYR A 67 5.97 12.10 3.26
N ALA A 68 5.29 11.68 4.30
CA ALA A 68 5.18 12.43 5.55
C ALA A 68 5.19 11.43 6.69
N SER A 69 5.72 11.84 7.84
CA SER A 69 5.67 11.03 9.05
C SER A 69 5.43 11.93 10.26
N GLU A 70 4.65 11.41 11.20
CA GLU A 70 4.42 12.12 12.45
C GLU A 70 4.15 11.13 13.59
N LEU A 71 4.39 11.57 14.81
CA LEU A 71 4.09 10.80 16.00
C LEU A 71 2.58 10.71 16.18
N HIS A 72 2.07 9.51 16.42
CA HIS A 72 0.68 9.31 16.80
C HIS A 72 0.58 9.40 18.34
N PRO A 73 0.00 10.49 18.89
CA PRO A 73 0.12 10.77 20.32
C PRO A 73 -0.63 9.79 21.22
N PHE A 74 -1.68 9.13 20.71
CA PHE A 74 -2.50 8.23 21.50
C PHE A 74 -1.90 6.83 21.64
N SER A 75 -1.17 6.36 20.63
CA SER A 75 -0.58 5.02 20.64
C SER A 75 0.94 5.03 20.85
N GLY A 76 1.58 6.17 20.67
CA GLY A 76 3.05 6.25 20.65
C GLY A 76 3.67 5.72 19.37
N GLY A 77 2.88 5.27 18.42
CA GLY A 77 3.33 4.81 17.11
C GLY A 77 3.67 5.97 16.17
N THR A 78 4.04 5.62 14.96
CA THR A 78 4.35 6.59 13.91
C THR A 78 3.39 6.41 12.76
N LEU A 79 2.75 7.49 12.34
CA LEU A 79 1.96 7.55 11.14
C LEU A 79 2.90 7.90 9.99
N ILE A 80 3.05 6.98 9.03
CA ILE A 80 3.83 7.20 7.80
C ILE A 80 2.87 7.17 6.63
N SER A 81 2.96 8.16 5.75
CA SER A 81 2.12 8.23 4.56
C SER A 81 2.99 8.39 3.33
N PHE A 82 2.67 7.65 2.27
CA PHE A 82 3.30 7.79 0.96
C PHE A 82 2.27 8.20 -0.08
N ARG A 83 2.68 9.07 -0.99
CA ARG A 83 1.80 9.54 -2.05
C ARG A 83 1.84 8.58 -3.24
N HIS A 84 0.68 8.03 -3.56
CA HIS A 84 0.47 7.21 -4.76
C HIS A 84 -0.18 8.05 -5.86
N PRO A 85 0.21 7.90 -7.14
CA PRO A 85 -0.32 8.74 -8.23
C PRO A 85 -1.83 8.64 -8.42
N SER A 86 -2.43 7.48 -8.21
CA SER A 86 -3.87 7.28 -8.40
C SER A 86 -4.64 7.11 -7.10
N LEU A 87 -4.03 6.55 -6.06
CA LEU A 87 -4.71 6.26 -4.79
C LEU A 87 -4.56 7.38 -3.75
N GLY A 88 -3.75 8.40 -4.07
CA GLY A 88 -3.51 9.50 -3.15
C GLY A 88 -2.57 9.10 -2.01
N TRP A 89 -2.79 9.68 -0.85
CA TRP A 89 -1.97 9.40 0.32
C TRP A 89 -2.39 8.09 0.98
N LEU A 90 -1.42 7.18 1.13
CA LEU A 90 -1.63 5.88 1.78
C LEU A 90 -1.04 5.93 3.18
N PRO A 91 -1.88 5.99 4.23
CA PRO A 91 -1.40 6.08 5.60
C PRO A 91 -1.17 4.70 6.21
N PHE A 92 -0.08 4.57 6.96
CA PHE A 92 0.26 3.36 7.71
C PHE A 92 0.65 3.76 9.14
N LEU A 93 0.08 3.10 10.11
CA LEU A 93 0.41 3.34 11.52
C LEU A 93 1.34 2.22 12.00
N LEU A 94 2.61 2.56 12.24
CA LEU A 94 3.59 1.63 12.78
C LEU A 94 3.62 1.72 14.30
N PRO A 95 3.50 0.60 15.02
CA PRO A 95 3.76 0.60 16.46
C PRO A 95 5.18 1.08 16.79
N SER A 96 5.39 1.57 17.99
CA SER A 96 6.69 2.12 18.40
C SER A 96 7.84 1.12 18.21
N ARG A 97 7.59 -0.16 18.46
CA ARG A 97 8.59 -1.22 18.24
C ARG A 97 8.98 -1.34 16.76
N GLN A 98 8.00 -1.31 15.88
CA GLN A 98 8.24 -1.38 14.43
C GLN A 98 8.95 -0.13 13.91
N ARG A 99 8.62 1.03 14.45
CA ARG A 99 9.33 2.27 14.13
C ARG A 99 10.81 2.14 14.44
N ARG A 100 11.15 1.59 15.60
CA ARG A 100 12.53 1.39 16.01
C ARG A 100 13.27 0.45 15.06
N THR A 101 12.65 -0.69 14.74
CA THR A 101 13.22 -1.67 13.80
C THR A 101 13.45 -1.06 12.43
N LEU A 102 12.48 -0.29 11.92
CA LEU A 102 12.61 0.39 10.63
C LEU A 102 13.73 1.42 10.66
N ALA A 103 13.80 2.23 11.72
CA ALA A 103 14.85 3.24 11.87
C ALA A 103 16.25 2.61 11.86
N GLU A 104 16.44 1.49 12.55
CA GLU A 104 17.69 0.75 12.57
C GLU A 104 18.04 0.22 11.16
N SER A 105 17.07 -0.37 10.47
CA SER A 105 17.25 -0.89 9.12
C SER A 105 17.65 0.22 8.13
N LEU A 106 16.98 1.36 8.18
CA LEU A 106 17.31 2.50 7.32
C LEU A 106 18.71 3.06 7.63
N GLY A 107 19.08 3.11 8.90
CA GLY A 107 20.41 3.54 9.34
C GLY A 107 21.52 2.61 8.82
N GLU A 108 21.29 1.30 8.86
CA GLU A 108 22.22 0.30 8.32
C GLU A 108 22.41 0.46 6.82
N GLN A 109 21.32 0.71 6.09
CA GLN A 109 21.36 0.96 4.66
C GLN A 109 22.15 2.22 4.32
N GLU A 110 21.97 3.29 5.08
CA GLU A 110 22.71 4.52 4.91
C GLU A 110 24.22 4.30 5.13
N ALA A 111 24.58 3.56 6.17
CA ALA A 111 25.98 3.22 6.46
C ALA A 111 26.58 2.36 5.33
N ALA A 112 25.84 1.35 4.87
CA ALA A 112 26.30 0.48 3.78
C ALA A 112 26.49 1.24 2.48
N TRP A 113 25.59 2.14 2.15
CA TRP A 113 25.70 2.96 0.93
C TRP A 113 26.89 3.91 1.00
N THR A 114 27.14 4.53 2.14
CA THR A 114 28.30 5.40 2.35
C THR A 114 29.60 4.65 2.14
N GLU A 115 29.71 3.42 2.64
CA GLU A 115 30.87 2.57 2.45
C GLU A 115 31.08 2.22 0.96
N ILE A 116 30.01 1.84 0.25
CA ILE A 116 30.07 1.56 -1.19
C ILE A 116 30.54 2.77 -1.97
N ARG A 117 30.05 3.96 -1.64
CA ARG A 117 30.46 5.21 -2.31
C ARG A 117 31.95 5.49 -2.12
N VAL A 118 32.47 5.28 -0.93
CA VAL A 118 33.90 5.45 -0.64
C VAL A 118 34.73 4.49 -1.50
N LEU A 119 34.33 3.23 -1.61
CA LEU A 119 34.99 2.25 -2.43
C LEU A 119 35.00 2.62 -3.94
N ARG A 120 33.88 3.17 -4.42
CA ARG A 120 33.74 3.57 -5.83
C ARG A 120 34.53 4.82 -6.17
N SER A 121 34.88 5.63 -5.20
CA SER A 121 35.64 6.88 -5.40
C SER A 121 37.16 6.70 -5.40
N ARG A 122 37.64 5.47 -5.16
CA ARG A 122 39.06 5.12 -5.15
C ARG A 122 39.57 4.74 -6.54
#